data_a6301844a3d51822978e5f1f18fdfc62
#
_entry.id   a6301844a3d51822978e5f1f18fdfc62
#
_cell.length_a   1.000
_cell.length_b   1.000
_cell.length_c   1.000
_cell.angle_alpha   90.00
_cell.angle_beta   90.00
_cell.angle_gamma   90.00
#
_symmetry.space_group_name_H-M   'P 1'
#
loop_
_entity.id
_entity.type
_entity.pdbx_description
1 polymer ?
#
loop_
_entity_poly.entity_id
_entity_poly.type
_entity_poly.pdbx_seq_one_letter_code
_entity_poly.pdbx_strand_id
1 'polypeptide(L)'
;PKWMGQCICGAWNSFVEEKIVSEAADDRRGRSTDQSRRKSAKLAEISSETHERIDTGIGELNRVLGGGLVKGSLTLITGEPGIGKSTLILQAAANIARNEGSVLYVSGEESEEQVKLRADRICPDIPQNLYILAETNMTNVDMAAQELKPSFVIIDSIQTMFTPDIDSAPGSVSQVRTCGNELMKLGKVYNIPIFIVAHVTKSGELAGPKTVEHMVDCVLDFKGERNQEIRILRCYKNRFGTTSEIGACEMAQQGLIEIENLSKTFLEDVEDGIEGAIVTAVYEGSRPLLLEVQALSSAANVGFARRSAIGVDFARLNMIIAVLEKKAGLSLLNEDIYVNIVGGLKPEGTYIDLAVALAIYSTYRGMAAPARTI
;
A
#
# COMPACT_ATOMS: atom_id res chain seq x y z
N PRO A 1 10.38 0.50 52.90
CA PRO A 1 10.26 -0.48 53.97
C PRO A 1 11.42 -1.46 53.88
N LYS A 2 12.19 -1.60 54.97
CA LYS A 2 13.27 -2.61 55.05
C LYS A 2 12.59 -3.97 55.19
N TRP A 3 12.92 -4.92 54.32
CA TRP A 3 12.59 -6.32 54.47
C TRP A 3 13.17 -6.83 55.81
N MET A 4 12.30 -7.20 56.71
CA MET A 4 12.71 -7.95 57.90
C MET A 4 12.66 -9.41 57.49
N GLY A 5 13.78 -10.13 57.57
CA GLY A 5 13.89 -11.52 57.12
C GLY A 5 13.07 -12.53 57.94
N GLN A 6 12.34 -12.10 58.98
CA GLN A 6 11.55 -12.94 59.85
C GLN A 6 10.08 -12.49 59.89
N CYS A 7 9.17 -13.43 59.66
CA CYS A 7 7.71 -13.21 59.78
C CYS A 7 7.30 -13.02 61.24
N ILE A 8 6.21 -12.31 61.52
CA ILE A 8 5.61 -12.16 62.84
C ILE A 8 5.29 -13.51 63.49
N CYS A 9 5.05 -14.57 62.66
CA CYS A 9 4.88 -15.93 63.15
C CYS A 9 6.15 -16.67 63.54
N GLY A 10 7.37 -16.01 63.42
CA GLY A 10 8.65 -16.58 63.73
C GLY A 10 9.37 -17.31 62.59
N ALA A 11 8.77 -17.48 61.45
CA ALA A 11 9.37 -18.14 60.30
C ALA A 11 10.35 -17.21 59.58
N TRP A 12 11.53 -17.70 59.18
CA TRP A 12 12.52 -16.97 58.41
C TRP A 12 12.33 -17.19 56.90
N ASN A 13 12.56 -16.15 56.09
CA ASN A 13 12.50 -16.19 54.62
C ASN A 13 11.17 -16.73 54.05
N SER A 14 10.04 -16.54 54.75
CA SER A 14 8.73 -17.01 54.35
C SER A 14 7.88 -15.96 53.58
N PHE A 15 8.44 -14.77 53.31
CA PHE A 15 7.78 -13.79 52.50
C PHE A 15 7.94 -14.10 51.02
N VAL A 16 6.84 -14.30 50.31
CA VAL A 16 6.78 -14.41 48.87
C VAL A 16 6.20 -13.09 48.35
N GLU A 17 6.87 -12.48 47.38
CA GLU A 17 6.38 -11.27 46.73
C GLU A 17 5.20 -11.68 45.83
N GLU A 18 3.99 -11.48 46.29
CA GLU A 18 2.81 -11.53 45.41
C GLU A 18 2.64 -10.18 44.75
N LYS A 19 2.65 -10.14 43.42
CA LYS A 19 2.14 -9.01 42.67
C LYS A 19 0.66 -8.89 42.95
N ILE A 20 0.30 -8.03 43.91
CA ILE A 20 -1.09 -7.58 44.03
C ILE A 20 -1.38 -6.76 42.78
N VAL A 21 -2.03 -7.36 41.82
CA VAL A 21 -2.73 -6.62 40.77
C VAL A 21 -3.86 -5.92 41.50
N SER A 22 -3.65 -4.64 41.83
CA SER A 22 -4.66 -3.86 42.50
C SER A 22 -5.87 -3.71 41.60
N GLU A 23 -6.96 -4.36 41.94
CA GLU A 23 -8.29 -4.16 41.33
C GLU A 23 -8.77 -2.71 41.41
N ALA A 24 -8.09 -1.86 42.20
CA ALA A 24 -8.45 -0.45 42.40
C ALA A 24 -8.06 0.48 41.24
N ALA A 25 -7.33 0.05 40.19
CA ALA A 25 -7.03 0.85 39.02
C ALA A 25 -8.04 0.67 37.89
N ASP A 26 -8.88 -0.36 37.94
CA ASP A 26 -9.85 -0.70 36.88
C ASP A 26 -11.23 -0.03 37.08
N ASP A 27 -11.51 0.48 38.29
CA ASP A 27 -12.84 1.06 38.61
C ASP A 27 -13.06 2.48 38.07
N ARG A 28 -12.04 3.08 37.40
CA ARG A 28 -12.19 4.40 36.74
C ARG A 28 -12.50 4.32 35.25
N ARG A 29 -12.46 3.13 34.68
CA ARG A 29 -12.89 2.86 33.31
C ARG A 29 -14.10 1.97 33.36
N GLY A 30 -15.31 2.54 33.39
CA GLY A 30 -16.57 1.83 33.31
C GLY A 30 -16.72 1.03 32.00
N ARG A 31 -15.85 0.06 31.78
CA ARG A 31 -15.94 -0.92 30.69
C ARG A 31 -16.06 -2.28 31.34
N SER A 32 -17.22 -2.90 31.17
CA SER A 32 -17.42 -4.33 31.42
C SER A 32 -16.43 -5.13 30.58
N THR A 33 -15.28 -5.46 31.14
CA THR A 33 -14.35 -6.39 30.54
C THR A 33 -14.82 -7.82 30.87
N ASP A 34 -15.85 -8.28 30.19
CA ASP A 34 -16.01 -9.71 29.95
C ASP A 34 -14.99 -10.15 28.89
N GLN A 35 -13.72 -9.94 29.19
CA GLN A 35 -12.63 -10.61 28.48
C GLN A 35 -12.60 -12.06 29.04
N SER A 36 -13.49 -12.90 28.52
CA SER A 36 -13.33 -14.34 28.65
C SER A 36 -11.88 -14.66 28.25
N ARG A 37 -11.06 -15.12 29.23
CA ARG A 37 -9.68 -15.57 28.97
C ARG A 37 -9.76 -16.57 27.84
N ARG A 38 -9.31 -16.20 26.63
CA ARG A 38 -9.26 -17.11 25.49
C ARG A 38 -8.39 -18.29 25.91
N LYS A 39 -8.99 -19.47 26.01
CA LYS A 39 -8.26 -20.72 26.29
C LYS A 39 -7.40 -21.04 25.07
N SER A 40 -6.20 -21.57 25.30
CA SER A 40 -5.39 -22.13 24.21
C SER A 40 -6.18 -23.25 23.52
N ALA A 41 -6.24 -23.21 22.19
CA ALA A 41 -6.85 -24.24 21.37
C ALA A 41 -5.74 -25.00 20.62
N LYS A 42 -5.98 -26.29 20.36
CA LYS A 42 -5.05 -27.06 19.52
C LYS A 42 -5.18 -26.57 18.08
N LEU A 43 -4.04 -26.30 17.43
CA LEU A 43 -4.02 -25.80 16.06
C LEU A 43 -4.79 -26.72 15.07
N ALA A 44 -4.72 -28.03 15.28
CA ALA A 44 -5.41 -29.02 14.46
C ALA A 44 -6.95 -29.02 14.62
N GLU A 45 -7.47 -28.42 15.70
CA GLU A 45 -8.92 -28.30 15.98
C GLU A 45 -9.49 -26.95 15.50
N ILE A 46 -8.61 -26.03 15.05
CA ILE A 46 -9.04 -24.75 14.48
C ILE A 46 -9.43 -24.99 13.02
N SER A 47 -10.71 -24.79 12.71
CA SER A 47 -11.17 -24.85 11.31
C SER A 47 -10.47 -23.74 10.53
N SER A 48 -9.75 -24.09 9.48
CA SER A 48 -9.26 -23.14 8.48
C SER A 48 -10.42 -22.80 7.53
N GLU A 49 -11.47 -22.19 8.07
CA GLU A 49 -12.49 -21.59 7.22
C GLU A 49 -11.81 -20.53 6.37
N THR A 50 -12.03 -20.61 5.07
CA THR A 50 -11.64 -19.56 4.13
C THR A 50 -12.19 -18.26 4.68
N HIS A 51 -11.30 -17.33 5.08
CA HIS A 51 -11.72 -16.04 5.60
C HIS A 51 -12.70 -15.39 4.63
N GLU A 52 -13.92 -15.16 5.09
CA GLU A 52 -14.90 -14.39 4.32
C GLU A 52 -14.28 -13.08 3.89
N ARG A 53 -14.30 -12.82 2.59
CA ARG A 53 -13.76 -11.60 2.01
C ARG A 53 -14.88 -10.68 1.59
N ILE A 54 -14.73 -9.41 1.89
CA ILE A 54 -15.63 -8.35 1.46
C ILE A 54 -15.14 -7.85 0.11
N ASP A 55 -16.03 -7.88 -0.88
CA ASP A 55 -15.76 -7.33 -2.20
C ASP A 55 -15.75 -5.80 -2.11
N THR A 56 -14.66 -5.17 -2.57
CA THR A 56 -14.55 -3.71 -2.62
C THR A 56 -15.32 -3.09 -3.78
N GLY A 57 -15.84 -3.91 -4.71
CA GLY A 57 -16.45 -3.45 -5.95
C GLY A 57 -15.44 -2.80 -6.92
N ILE A 58 -14.13 -2.97 -6.67
CA ILE A 58 -13.03 -2.53 -7.53
C ILE A 58 -12.13 -3.75 -7.76
N GLY A 59 -12.18 -4.33 -8.95
CA GLY A 59 -11.49 -5.60 -9.28
C GLY A 59 -9.98 -5.49 -9.14
N GLU A 60 -9.39 -4.36 -9.57
CA GLU A 60 -7.96 -4.11 -9.46
C GLU A 60 -7.51 -3.96 -7.99
N LEU A 61 -8.35 -3.41 -7.12
CA LEU A 61 -8.09 -3.38 -5.67
C LEU A 61 -8.25 -4.78 -5.05
N ASN A 62 -9.30 -5.50 -5.41
CA ASN A 62 -9.52 -6.88 -4.95
C ASN A 62 -8.36 -7.80 -5.35
N ARG A 63 -7.84 -7.67 -6.57
CA ARG A 63 -6.67 -8.42 -7.06
C ARG A 63 -5.49 -8.27 -6.10
N VAL A 64 -5.13 -7.03 -5.78
CA VAL A 64 -3.96 -6.73 -4.93
C VAL A 64 -4.19 -7.16 -3.48
N LEU A 65 -5.44 -7.13 -3.01
CA LEU A 65 -5.84 -7.64 -1.69
C LEU A 65 -5.86 -9.18 -1.63
N GLY A 66 -5.80 -9.86 -2.79
CA GLY A 66 -5.90 -11.32 -2.88
C GLY A 66 -7.33 -11.83 -2.85
N GLY A 67 -8.28 -11.05 -3.41
CA GLY A 67 -9.70 -11.37 -3.56
C GLY A 67 -10.66 -10.57 -2.67
N GLY A 68 -10.21 -9.47 -2.07
CA GLY A 68 -11.04 -8.58 -1.24
C GLY A 68 -10.54 -8.41 0.20
N LEU A 69 -11.26 -7.65 1.00
CA LEU A 69 -10.95 -7.35 2.39
C LEU A 69 -11.26 -8.53 3.30
N VAL A 70 -10.34 -8.87 4.19
CA VAL A 70 -10.56 -9.89 5.22
C VAL A 70 -11.16 -9.24 6.46
N LYS A 71 -12.23 -9.81 7.01
CA LYS A 71 -12.86 -9.34 8.26
C LYS A 71 -11.84 -9.31 9.40
N GLY A 72 -11.86 -8.23 10.18
CA GLY A 72 -10.93 -8.04 11.30
C GLY A 72 -9.49 -7.70 10.91
N SER A 73 -9.20 -7.49 9.62
CA SER A 73 -7.88 -7.11 9.14
C SER A 73 -7.64 -5.60 9.13
N LEU A 74 -6.37 -5.21 9.26
CA LEU A 74 -5.92 -3.84 9.06
C LEU A 74 -5.13 -3.75 7.76
N THR A 75 -5.56 -2.86 6.87
CA THR A 75 -4.87 -2.57 5.62
C THR A 75 -4.36 -1.13 5.63
N LEU A 76 -3.08 -0.94 5.43
CA LEU A 76 -2.45 0.36 5.27
C LEU A 76 -2.32 0.68 3.78
N ILE A 77 -2.78 1.85 3.36
CA ILE A 77 -2.49 2.39 2.03
C ILE A 77 -1.57 3.61 2.13
N THR A 78 -0.47 3.55 1.40
CA THR A 78 0.57 4.57 1.34
C THR A 78 0.66 5.18 -0.05
N GLY A 79 1.32 6.32 -0.17
CA GLY A 79 1.57 6.98 -1.45
C GLY A 79 1.71 8.49 -1.29
N GLU A 80 2.17 9.17 -2.33
CA GLU A 80 2.33 10.63 -2.31
C GLU A 80 1.00 11.37 -2.08
N PRO A 81 1.03 12.56 -1.46
CA PRO A 81 -0.15 13.42 -1.38
C PRO A 81 -0.70 13.75 -2.76
N GLY A 82 -2.03 13.67 -2.92
CA GLY A 82 -2.71 13.97 -4.19
C GLY A 82 -2.67 12.85 -5.25
N ILE A 83 -2.10 11.66 -4.94
CA ILE A 83 -2.04 10.55 -5.89
C ILE A 83 -3.41 9.88 -6.16
N GLY A 84 -4.40 10.09 -5.28
CA GLY A 84 -5.75 9.53 -5.39
C GLY A 84 -6.14 8.50 -4.33
N LYS A 85 -5.36 8.34 -3.24
CA LYS A 85 -5.67 7.38 -2.16
C LYS A 85 -7.09 7.53 -1.61
N SER A 86 -7.42 8.73 -1.15
CA SER A 86 -8.74 9.02 -0.59
C SER A 86 -9.87 8.86 -1.61
N THR A 87 -9.59 9.08 -2.90
CA THR A 87 -10.55 8.81 -4.00
C THR A 87 -10.81 7.32 -4.13
N LEU A 88 -9.76 6.50 -4.23
CA LEU A 88 -9.87 5.04 -4.33
C LEU A 88 -10.67 4.45 -3.16
N ILE A 89 -10.33 4.88 -1.95
CA ILE A 89 -10.94 4.34 -0.73
C ILE A 89 -12.39 4.80 -0.59
N LEU A 90 -12.72 6.03 -0.99
CA LEU A 90 -14.10 6.52 -0.96
C LEU A 90 -14.99 5.80 -1.98
N GLN A 91 -14.46 5.47 -3.18
CA GLN A 91 -15.16 4.64 -4.15
C GLN A 91 -15.40 3.22 -3.61
N ALA A 92 -14.39 2.60 -3.00
CA ALA A 92 -14.53 1.30 -2.33
C ALA A 92 -15.56 1.37 -1.18
N ALA A 93 -15.53 2.43 -0.37
CA ALA A 93 -16.47 2.66 0.71
C ALA A 93 -17.93 2.72 0.20
N ALA A 94 -18.15 3.45 -0.88
CA ALA A 94 -19.50 3.55 -1.49
C ALA A 94 -19.97 2.18 -2.01
N ASN A 95 -19.09 1.40 -2.63
CA ASN A 95 -19.44 0.06 -3.13
C ASN A 95 -19.75 -0.90 -1.99
N ILE A 96 -18.91 -0.92 -0.95
CA ILE A 96 -19.13 -1.76 0.25
C ILE A 96 -20.43 -1.35 0.97
N ALA A 97 -20.69 -0.04 1.07
CA ALA A 97 -21.93 0.43 1.68
C ALA A 97 -23.17 -0.06 0.92
N ARG A 98 -23.13 -0.14 -0.40
CA ARG A 98 -24.27 -0.68 -1.20
C ARG A 98 -24.52 -2.16 -0.97
N ASN A 99 -23.45 -2.96 -0.79
CA ASN A 99 -23.53 -4.42 -0.91
C ASN A 99 -23.43 -5.13 0.45
N GLU A 100 -22.68 -4.57 1.43
CA GLU A 100 -22.23 -5.30 2.62
C GLU A 100 -22.75 -4.70 3.94
N GLY A 101 -23.20 -3.46 3.95
CA GLY A 101 -23.70 -2.81 5.17
C GLY A 101 -23.14 -1.42 5.42
N SER A 102 -23.26 -0.93 6.66
CA SER A 102 -22.82 0.41 7.02
C SER A 102 -21.30 0.57 6.93
N VAL A 103 -20.85 1.71 6.43
CA VAL A 103 -19.44 2.09 6.35
C VAL A 103 -19.22 3.38 7.12
N LEU A 104 -18.15 3.43 7.93
CA LEU A 104 -17.73 4.60 8.66
C LEU A 104 -16.44 5.16 8.06
N TYR A 105 -16.51 6.34 7.45
CA TYR A 105 -15.36 7.09 6.96
C TYR A 105 -14.98 8.15 7.99
N VAL A 106 -13.82 7.99 8.63
CA VAL A 106 -13.26 8.95 9.59
C VAL A 106 -12.26 9.83 8.86
N SER A 107 -12.53 11.13 8.82
CA SER A 107 -11.67 12.14 8.22
C SER A 107 -11.01 12.98 9.31
N GLY A 108 -9.68 12.96 9.37
CA GLY A 108 -8.90 13.79 10.26
C GLY A 108 -8.32 15.05 9.60
N GLU A 109 -8.44 15.18 8.27
CA GLU A 109 -7.85 16.30 7.52
C GLU A 109 -8.92 17.19 6.85
N GLU A 110 -10.00 16.58 6.38
CA GLU A 110 -11.05 17.27 5.63
C GLU A 110 -12.35 17.34 6.41
N SER A 111 -13.10 18.43 6.22
CA SER A 111 -14.44 18.56 6.78
C SER A 111 -15.44 17.62 6.07
N GLU A 112 -16.59 17.43 6.71
CA GLU A 112 -17.68 16.62 6.14
C GLU A 112 -18.12 17.14 4.77
N GLU A 113 -18.19 18.48 4.59
CA GLU A 113 -18.56 19.11 3.34
C GLU A 113 -17.52 18.88 2.25
N GLN A 114 -16.21 18.89 2.58
CA GLN A 114 -15.15 18.63 1.61
C GLN A 114 -15.19 17.18 1.11
N VAL A 115 -15.37 16.22 2.04
CA VAL A 115 -15.53 14.81 1.66
C VAL A 115 -16.81 14.60 0.87
N LYS A 116 -17.90 15.29 1.24
CA LYS A 116 -19.18 15.25 0.49
C LYS A 116 -19.02 15.76 -0.93
N LEU A 117 -18.36 16.90 -1.15
CA LEU A 117 -18.09 17.45 -2.49
C LEU A 117 -17.26 16.45 -3.34
N ARG A 118 -16.31 15.74 -2.74
CA ARG A 118 -15.57 14.69 -3.41
C ARG A 118 -16.50 13.52 -3.75
N ALA A 119 -17.31 13.07 -2.80
CA ALA A 119 -18.25 11.96 -3.00
C ALA A 119 -19.24 12.26 -4.13
N ASP A 120 -19.80 13.48 -4.20
CA ASP A 120 -20.72 13.90 -5.26
C ASP A 120 -20.10 13.81 -6.65
N ARG A 121 -18.79 14.03 -6.76
CA ARG A 121 -18.08 13.95 -8.04
C ARG A 121 -17.79 12.52 -8.49
N ILE A 122 -17.47 11.62 -7.54
CA ILE A 122 -16.96 10.28 -7.86
C ILE A 122 -17.96 9.15 -7.61
N CYS A 123 -19.07 9.44 -6.92
CA CYS A 123 -20.12 8.48 -6.61
C CYS A 123 -21.45 9.04 -7.11
N PRO A 124 -21.96 8.59 -8.27
CA PRO A 124 -23.24 9.08 -8.82
C PRO A 124 -24.41 8.96 -7.85
N ASP A 125 -24.42 7.88 -7.08
CA ASP A 125 -25.38 7.60 -6.01
C ASP A 125 -24.64 7.32 -4.71
N ILE A 126 -24.67 8.25 -3.76
CA ILE A 126 -24.09 8.07 -2.43
C ILE A 126 -25.03 7.20 -1.59
N PRO A 127 -24.57 6.02 -1.10
CA PRO A 127 -25.40 5.16 -0.28
C PRO A 127 -25.77 5.82 1.05
N GLN A 128 -27.02 5.60 1.51
CA GLN A 128 -27.51 6.18 2.77
C GLN A 128 -26.80 5.63 4.02
N ASN A 129 -26.16 4.47 3.90
CA ASN A 129 -25.42 3.80 4.94
C ASN A 129 -23.90 4.03 4.85
N LEU A 130 -23.44 5.03 4.09
CA LEU A 130 -22.09 5.57 4.13
C LEU A 130 -22.07 6.77 5.07
N TYR A 131 -21.45 6.61 6.23
CA TYR A 131 -21.34 7.62 7.27
C TYR A 131 -19.99 8.29 7.25
N ILE A 132 -19.97 9.60 7.48
CA ILE A 132 -18.76 10.41 7.65
C ILE A 132 -18.66 10.90 9.08
N LEU A 133 -17.44 10.92 9.62
CA LEU A 133 -17.10 11.48 10.92
C LEU A 133 -15.83 12.31 10.78
N ALA A 134 -15.97 13.64 10.88
CA ALA A 134 -14.82 14.56 10.94
C ALA A 134 -14.29 14.61 12.37
N GLU A 135 -13.35 13.72 12.71
CA GLU A 135 -12.85 13.52 14.06
C GLU A 135 -11.39 13.04 14.06
N THR A 136 -10.63 13.46 15.05
CA THR A 136 -9.23 13.08 15.24
C THR A 136 -8.98 12.33 16.55
N ASN A 137 -9.91 12.39 17.51
CA ASN A 137 -9.79 11.70 18.80
C ASN A 137 -10.24 10.23 18.67
N MET A 138 -9.32 9.31 18.92
CA MET A 138 -9.58 7.86 18.82
C MET A 138 -10.68 7.37 19.76
N THR A 139 -10.89 8.02 20.92
CA THR A 139 -11.99 7.66 21.84
C THR A 139 -13.35 7.87 21.18
N ASN A 140 -13.53 8.98 20.47
CA ASN A 140 -14.78 9.30 19.79
C ASN A 140 -15.00 8.37 18.58
N VAL A 141 -13.92 8.02 17.87
CA VAL A 141 -13.97 7.04 16.77
C VAL A 141 -14.40 5.67 17.27
N ASP A 142 -13.84 5.21 18.39
CA ASP A 142 -14.23 3.92 19.00
C ASP A 142 -15.71 3.92 19.41
N MET A 143 -16.20 5.01 20.04
CA MET A 143 -17.62 5.17 20.40
C MET A 143 -18.53 5.11 19.16
N ALA A 144 -18.22 5.87 18.12
CA ALA A 144 -18.99 5.87 16.88
C ALA A 144 -19.02 4.48 16.21
N ALA A 145 -17.89 3.77 16.20
CA ALA A 145 -17.83 2.42 15.68
C ALA A 145 -18.64 1.42 16.49
N GLN A 146 -18.69 1.57 17.82
CA GLN A 146 -19.53 0.73 18.70
C GLN A 146 -21.02 0.95 18.50
N GLU A 147 -21.44 2.20 18.30
CA GLU A 147 -22.83 2.56 18.06
C GLU A 147 -23.31 2.12 16.68
N LEU A 148 -22.51 2.43 15.63
CA LEU A 148 -22.88 2.16 14.24
C LEU A 148 -22.72 0.68 13.86
N LYS A 149 -21.75 -0.02 14.48
CA LYS A 149 -21.35 -1.40 14.12
C LYS A 149 -21.12 -1.57 12.62
N PRO A 150 -20.21 -0.78 12.02
CA PRO A 150 -20.02 -0.77 10.58
C PRO A 150 -19.40 -2.07 10.08
N SER A 151 -19.69 -2.42 8.84
CA SER A 151 -19.03 -3.52 8.11
C SER A 151 -17.61 -3.15 7.66
N PHE A 152 -17.28 -1.86 7.61
CA PHE A 152 -15.98 -1.35 7.18
C PHE A 152 -15.71 0.02 7.80
N VAL A 153 -14.45 0.25 8.22
CA VAL A 153 -13.98 1.52 8.78
C VAL A 153 -12.79 2.04 7.98
N ILE A 154 -12.76 3.34 7.74
CA ILE A 154 -11.68 4.05 7.08
C ILE A 154 -11.15 5.14 8.01
N ILE A 155 -9.82 5.27 8.10
CA ILE A 155 -9.11 6.33 8.82
C ILE A 155 -8.26 7.12 7.83
N ASP A 156 -8.64 8.35 7.55
CA ASP A 156 -7.96 9.24 6.60
C ASP A 156 -7.61 10.60 7.24
N SER A 157 -6.39 10.78 7.77
CA SER A 157 -5.22 9.91 7.79
C SER A 157 -4.80 9.56 9.23
N ILE A 158 -3.97 8.53 9.38
CA ILE A 158 -3.46 8.12 10.71
C ILE A 158 -2.59 9.20 11.37
N GLN A 159 -1.96 10.08 10.57
CA GLN A 159 -1.09 11.14 11.07
C GLN A 159 -1.83 12.22 11.85
N THR A 160 -3.11 12.40 11.61
CA THR A 160 -3.94 13.41 12.31
C THR A 160 -4.60 12.85 13.57
N MET A 161 -4.64 11.51 13.68
CA MET A 161 -5.28 10.85 14.82
C MET A 161 -4.46 11.00 16.10
N PHE A 162 -5.16 11.12 17.22
CA PHE A 162 -4.54 11.15 18.54
C PHE A 162 -5.38 10.43 19.59
N THR A 163 -4.72 9.97 20.65
CA THR A 163 -5.35 9.55 21.90
C THR A 163 -4.95 10.48 23.03
N PRO A 164 -5.89 10.90 23.90
CA PRO A 164 -5.57 11.77 25.03
C PRO A 164 -4.74 11.07 26.12
N ASP A 165 -4.59 9.74 26.04
CA ASP A 165 -3.87 8.93 27.02
C ASP A 165 -2.34 9.17 27.02
N ILE A 166 -1.80 9.80 25.98
CA ILE A 166 -0.38 10.15 25.84
C ILE A 166 -0.17 11.62 25.55
N ASP A 167 0.76 12.22 26.30
CA ASP A 167 1.14 13.63 26.17
C ASP A 167 2.19 13.80 25.05
N SER A 168 1.77 13.63 23.81
CA SER A 168 2.59 13.86 22.62
C SER A 168 1.75 14.39 21.46
N ALA A 169 2.37 15.19 20.58
CA ALA A 169 1.66 15.81 19.47
C ALA A 169 1.10 14.78 18.48
N PRO A 170 -0.08 15.05 17.85
CA PRO A 170 -0.57 14.26 16.72
C PRO A 170 0.52 14.11 15.64
N GLY A 171 0.56 12.96 14.96
CA GLY A 171 1.58 12.63 13.97
C GLY A 171 2.94 12.21 14.53
N SER A 172 3.18 12.29 15.84
CA SER A 172 4.39 11.73 16.47
C SER A 172 4.39 10.20 16.39
N VAL A 173 5.59 9.59 16.45
CA VAL A 173 5.75 8.12 16.41
C VAL A 173 4.94 7.43 17.52
N SER A 174 4.90 8.02 18.73
CA SER A 174 4.16 7.48 19.87
C SER A 174 2.65 7.53 19.62
N GLN A 175 2.10 8.67 19.17
CA GLN A 175 0.68 8.79 18.84
C GLN A 175 0.28 7.83 17.74
N VAL A 176 0.97 7.83 16.61
CA VAL A 176 0.67 6.95 15.46
C VAL A 176 0.72 5.47 15.87
N ARG A 177 1.70 5.07 16.70
CA ARG A 177 1.78 3.71 17.22
C ARG A 177 0.61 3.36 18.14
N THR A 178 0.23 4.25 19.04
CA THR A 178 -0.86 3.99 19.99
C THR A 178 -2.20 3.96 19.27
N CYS A 179 -2.49 4.93 18.40
CA CYS A 179 -3.70 4.91 17.57
C CYS A 179 -3.78 3.65 16.70
N GLY A 180 -2.67 3.23 16.09
CA GLY A 180 -2.61 1.97 15.34
C GLY A 180 -2.92 0.72 16.19
N ASN A 181 -2.46 0.69 17.45
CA ASN A 181 -2.81 -0.39 18.39
C ASN A 181 -4.30 -0.38 18.78
N GLU A 182 -4.88 0.80 18.95
CA GLU A 182 -6.31 0.95 19.24
C GLU A 182 -7.16 0.48 18.05
N LEU A 183 -6.80 0.88 16.83
CA LEU A 183 -7.45 0.41 15.60
C LEU A 183 -7.32 -1.12 15.44
N MET A 184 -6.16 -1.67 15.76
CA MET A 184 -5.97 -3.14 15.72
C MET A 184 -6.87 -3.86 16.73
N LYS A 185 -7.06 -3.30 17.93
CA LYS A 185 -8.00 -3.85 18.91
C LYS A 185 -9.44 -3.74 18.40
N LEU A 186 -9.83 -2.57 17.90
CA LEU A 186 -11.17 -2.33 17.33
C LEU A 186 -11.47 -3.33 16.21
N GLY A 187 -10.61 -3.44 15.21
CA GLY A 187 -10.79 -4.39 14.11
C GLY A 187 -10.94 -5.82 14.57
N LYS A 188 -10.07 -6.29 15.47
CA LYS A 188 -10.08 -7.69 15.96
C LYS A 188 -11.22 -8.02 16.92
N VAL A 189 -11.62 -7.06 17.77
CA VAL A 189 -12.71 -7.29 18.76
C VAL A 189 -14.06 -7.35 18.06
N TYR A 190 -14.28 -6.41 17.12
CA TYR A 190 -15.56 -6.32 16.41
C TYR A 190 -15.58 -7.04 15.08
N ASN A 191 -14.46 -7.67 14.68
CA ASN A 191 -14.28 -8.37 13.39
C ASN A 191 -14.56 -7.47 12.18
N ILE A 192 -14.14 -6.19 12.26
CA ILE A 192 -14.35 -5.17 11.24
C ILE A 192 -13.03 -4.94 10.49
N PRO A 193 -13.00 -5.03 9.14
CA PRO A 193 -11.84 -4.60 8.37
C PRO A 193 -11.66 -3.08 8.46
N ILE A 194 -10.40 -2.64 8.58
CA ILE A 194 -10.06 -1.23 8.70
C ILE A 194 -9.03 -0.85 7.63
N PHE A 195 -9.32 0.19 6.85
CA PHE A 195 -8.32 0.86 6.03
C PHE A 195 -7.73 2.06 6.76
N ILE A 196 -6.40 2.14 6.70
CA ILE A 196 -5.62 3.23 7.27
C ILE A 196 -4.90 3.93 6.12
N VAL A 197 -5.19 5.20 5.90
CA VAL A 197 -4.45 6.03 4.95
C VAL A 197 -3.25 6.64 5.66
N ALA A 198 -2.09 6.59 4.99
CA ALA A 198 -0.90 7.28 5.44
C ALA A 198 -0.22 8.03 4.29
N HIS A 199 0.28 9.22 4.59
CA HIS A 199 1.05 10.03 3.65
C HIS A 199 2.54 9.77 3.82
N VAL A 200 3.26 9.62 2.70
CA VAL A 200 4.73 9.56 2.71
C VAL A 200 5.27 10.97 2.91
N THR A 201 6.01 11.19 3.98
CA THR A 201 6.61 12.50 4.28
C THR A 201 8.06 12.54 3.77
N LYS A 202 8.41 13.60 3.03
CA LYS A 202 9.79 13.83 2.57
C LYS A 202 10.67 14.48 3.67
N SER A 203 10.06 15.13 4.66
CA SER A 203 10.76 15.93 5.68
C SER A 203 11.14 15.17 6.96
N GLY A 204 10.57 14.00 7.22
CA GLY A 204 10.86 13.22 8.44
C GLY A 204 10.26 13.78 9.74
N GLU A 205 9.54 14.89 9.71
CA GLU A 205 8.95 15.53 10.89
C GLU A 205 7.73 14.78 11.45
N LEU A 206 6.96 14.13 10.58
CA LEU A 206 5.83 13.28 10.97
C LEU A 206 6.22 11.81 10.91
N ALA A 207 5.62 10.99 11.78
CA ALA A 207 5.79 9.55 11.73
C ALA A 207 5.35 9.01 10.36
N GLY A 208 6.30 8.48 9.61
CA GLY A 208 6.03 7.89 8.30
C GLY A 208 5.28 6.55 8.38
N PRO A 209 4.83 6.03 7.24
CA PRO A 209 4.10 4.75 7.14
C PRO A 209 4.80 3.58 7.84
N LYS A 210 6.14 3.57 7.87
CA LYS A 210 6.96 2.51 8.51
C LYS A 210 6.60 2.23 9.96
N THR A 211 6.09 3.23 10.69
CA THR A 211 5.65 3.04 12.08
C THR A 211 4.48 2.07 12.18
N VAL A 212 3.58 2.06 11.19
CA VAL A 212 2.35 1.26 11.16
C VAL A 212 2.50 -0.02 10.35
N GLU A 213 3.43 -0.08 9.40
CA GLU A 213 3.62 -1.23 8.48
C GLU A 213 3.78 -2.57 9.21
N HIS A 214 4.50 -2.57 10.35
CA HIS A 214 4.71 -3.81 11.13
C HIS A 214 3.45 -4.27 11.87
N MET A 215 2.50 -3.37 12.12
CA MET A 215 1.31 -3.61 12.91
C MET A 215 0.14 -4.12 12.08
N VAL A 216 0.08 -3.71 10.81
CA VAL A 216 -1.02 -4.04 9.89
C VAL A 216 -0.82 -5.41 9.23
N ASP A 217 -1.90 -5.94 8.67
CA ASP A 217 -1.90 -7.24 7.99
C ASP A 217 -1.58 -7.12 6.50
N CYS A 218 -1.95 -6.01 5.89
CA CYS A 218 -1.70 -5.70 4.48
C CYS A 218 -1.13 -4.28 4.33
N VAL A 219 -0.16 -4.10 3.43
CA VAL A 219 0.43 -2.80 3.08
C VAL A 219 0.35 -2.63 1.57
N LEU A 220 -0.41 -1.64 1.15
CA LEU A 220 -0.57 -1.21 -0.23
C LEU A 220 0.19 0.09 -0.46
N ASP A 221 0.84 0.19 -1.60
CA ASP A 221 1.51 1.40 -2.05
C ASP A 221 0.91 1.85 -3.38
N PHE A 222 0.43 3.08 -3.42
CA PHE A 222 -0.23 3.68 -4.55
C PHE A 222 0.69 4.68 -5.21
N LYS A 223 1.15 4.33 -6.41
CA LYS A 223 2.14 5.08 -7.19
C LYS A 223 1.57 5.59 -8.52
N GLY A 224 2.19 6.63 -9.02
CA GLY A 224 1.92 7.21 -10.33
C GLY A 224 2.62 8.55 -10.43
N GLU A 225 2.86 9.02 -11.61
CA GLU A 225 3.36 10.38 -11.85
C GLU A 225 2.18 11.34 -11.93
N ARG A 226 2.33 12.55 -11.36
CA ARG A 226 1.25 13.56 -11.37
C ARG A 226 0.83 13.98 -12.78
N ASN A 227 1.73 13.82 -13.74
CA ASN A 227 1.51 14.17 -15.14
C ASN A 227 1.01 12.99 -16.00
N GLN A 228 0.91 11.81 -15.41
CA GLN A 228 0.37 10.62 -16.05
C GLN A 228 -0.99 10.28 -15.43
N GLU A 229 -1.91 9.76 -16.22
CA GLU A 229 -3.26 9.37 -15.76
C GLU A 229 -3.23 8.02 -15.04
N ILE A 230 -2.26 7.16 -15.40
CA ILE A 230 -2.14 5.80 -14.85
C ILE A 230 -1.65 5.82 -13.40
N ARG A 231 -2.33 5.03 -12.58
CA ARG A 231 -1.98 4.77 -11.18
C ARG A 231 -1.79 3.29 -10.97
N ILE A 232 -0.68 2.92 -10.35
CA ILE A 232 -0.35 1.51 -10.05
C ILE A 232 -0.46 1.27 -8.54
N LEU A 233 -1.22 0.26 -8.17
CA LEU A 233 -1.35 -0.21 -6.80
C LEU A 233 -0.50 -1.47 -6.65
N ARG A 234 0.42 -1.48 -5.67
CA ARG A 234 1.28 -2.63 -5.34
C ARG A 234 1.06 -3.06 -3.91
N CYS A 235 1.19 -4.35 -3.66
CA CYS A 235 1.20 -4.90 -2.32
C CYS A 235 2.62 -5.19 -1.87
N TYR A 236 3.05 -4.64 -0.72
CA TYR A 236 4.34 -4.93 -0.12
C TYR A 236 4.26 -5.94 1.03
N LYS A 237 3.08 -6.09 1.62
CA LYS A 237 2.82 -7.04 2.70
C LYS A 237 1.38 -7.51 2.61
N ASN A 238 1.16 -8.81 2.64
CA ASN A 238 -0.17 -9.39 2.72
C ASN A 238 -0.12 -10.71 3.49
N ARG A 239 -0.74 -10.76 4.66
CA ARG A 239 -0.83 -11.98 5.47
C ARG A 239 -1.86 -12.98 4.95
N PHE A 240 -2.71 -12.55 4.01
CA PHE A 240 -3.85 -13.32 3.51
C PHE A 240 -3.73 -13.68 2.03
N GLY A 241 -2.63 -13.30 1.37
CA GLY A 241 -2.44 -13.53 -0.05
C GLY A 241 -1.02 -13.23 -0.52
N THR A 242 -0.84 -13.26 -1.83
CA THR A 242 0.43 -12.93 -2.47
C THR A 242 0.70 -11.42 -2.43
N THR A 243 1.97 -11.03 -2.50
CA THR A 243 2.41 -9.63 -2.63
C THR A 243 2.86 -9.28 -4.04
N SER A 244 2.82 -10.23 -4.97
CA SER A 244 3.34 -10.04 -6.33
C SER A 244 2.34 -9.39 -7.27
N GLU A 245 1.04 -9.35 -6.92
CA GLU A 245 0.01 -8.78 -7.79
C GLU A 245 0.08 -7.24 -7.84
N ILE A 246 -0.24 -6.70 -9.01
CA ILE A 246 -0.44 -5.27 -9.22
C ILE A 246 -1.87 -4.97 -9.66
N GLY A 247 -2.38 -3.81 -9.23
CA GLY A 247 -3.61 -3.21 -9.72
C GLY A 247 -3.31 -1.95 -10.52
N ALA A 248 -4.09 -1.66 -11.54
CA ALA A 248 -3.92 -0.49 -12.38
C ALA A 248 -5.22 0.25 -12.55
N CYS A 249 -5.16 1.57 -12.34
CA CYS A 249 -6.29 2.47 -12.52
C CYS A 249 -5.86 3.71 -13.28
N GLU A 250 -6.79 4.33 -13.97
CA GLU A 250 -6.66 5.65 -14.60
C GLU A 250 -7.37 6.70 -13.76
N MET A 251 -6.74 7.86 -13.58
CA MET A 251 -7.34 8.99 -12.88
C MET A 251 -8.17 9.81 -13.87
N ALA A 252 -9.50 9.74 -13.74
CA ALA A 252 -10.44 10.50 -14.53
C ALA A 252 -11.19 11.56 -13.69
N GLN A 253 -11.99 12.40 -14.34
CA GLN A 253 -12.78 13.42 -13.64
C GLN A 253 -13.80 12.80 -12.65
N GLN A 254 -14.38 11.66 -13.00
CA GLN A 254 -15.32 10.91 -12.18
C GLN A 254 -14.66 9.98 -11.16
N GLY A 255 -13.36 10.06 -10.95
CA GLY A 255 -12.60 9.23 -10.01
C GLY A 255 -11.62 8.29 -10.70
N LEU A 256 -11.32 7.18 -10.04
CA LEU A 256 -10.43 6.15 -10.56
C LEU A 256 -11.24 5.11 -11.36
N ILE A 257 -10.76 4.84 -12.56
CA ILE A 257 -11.32 3.84 -13.48
C ILE A 257 -10.32 2.69 -13.59
N GLU A 258 -10.81 1.47 -13.54
CA GLU A 258 -9.98 0.28 -13.66
C GLU A 258 -9.45 0.09 -15.08
N ILE A 259 -8.17 -0.26 -15.20
CA ILE A 259 -7.54 -0.60 -16.49
C ILE A 259 -7.54 -2.12 -16.66
N GLU A 260 -8.48 -2.64 -17.43
CA GLU A 260 -8.58 -4.08 -17.67
C GLU A 260 -7.38 -4.63 -18.45
N ASN A 261 -6.92 -3.88 -19.46
CA ASN A 261 -5.80 -4.28 -20.32
C ASN A 261 -4.65 -3.28 -20.28
N LEU A 262 -3.83 -3.39 -19.25
CA LEU A 262 -2.67 -2.52 -19.04
C LEU A 262 -1.65 -2.61 -20.19
N SER A 263 -1.49 -3.78 -20.80
CA SER A 263 -0.61 -3.95 -21.98
C SER A 263 -1.07 -3.11 -23.17
N LYS A 264 -2.38 -3.04 -23.40
CA LYS A 264 -2.91 -2.19 -24.47
C LYS A 264 -2.57 -0.73 -24.22
N THR A 265 -2.77 -0.25 -23.01
CA THR A 265 -2.47 1.13 -22.63
C THR A 265 -0.98 1.48 -22.78
N PHE A 266 -0.07 0.56 -22.45
CA PHE A 266 1.37 0.79 -22.62
C PHE A 266 1.85 0.73 -24.07
N LEU A 267 1.05 0.16 -24.97
CA LEU A 267 1.39 0.00 -26.38
C LEU A 267 0.58 0.90 -27.31
N GLU A 268 -0.27 1.80 -26.78
CA GLU A 268 -1.12 2.67 -27.61
C GLU A 268 -0.31 3.58 -28.54
N ASP A 269 0.85 4.05 -28.07
CA ASP A 269 1.71 4.97 -28.80
C ASP A 269 2.89 4.29 -29.51
N VAL A 270 2.90 2.95 -29.55
CA VAL A 270 4.00 2.20 -30.22
C VAL A 270 3.85 2.30 -31.72
N GLU A 271 4.84 2.93 -32.36
CA GLU A 271 4.93 3.04 -33.80
C GLU A 271 5.81 1.94 -34.39
N ASP A 272 5.38 1.34 -35.49
CA ASP A 272 6.15 0.35 -36.22
C ASP A 272 7.33 0.98 -36.99
N GLY A 273 8.47 0.30 -37.03
CA GLY A 273 9.62 0.72 -37.85
C GLY A 273 10.51 1.77 -37.21
N ILE A 274 10.38 2.04 -35.93
CA ILE A 274 11.28 2.95 -35.19
C ILE A 274 12.49 2.18 -34.65
N GLU A 275 13.69 2.71 -34.91
CA GLU A 275 14.92 2.20 -34.31
C GLU A 275 14.97 2.49 -32.80
N GLY A 276 15.52 1.56 -32.03
CA GLY A 276 15.65 1.69 -30.57
C GLY A 276 14.38 1.38 -29.77
N ALA A 277 13.28 0.98 -30.41
CA ALA A 277 12.05 0.59 -29.76
C ALA A 277 11.81 -0.93 -29.87
N ILE A 278 11.67 -1.61 -28.71
CA ILE A 278 11.46 -3.07 -28.65
C ILE A 278 10.34 -3.36 -27.67
N VAL A 279 9.35 -4.12 -28.09
CA VAL A 279 8.30 -4.65 -27.21
C VAL A 279 8.80 -5.91 -26.55
N THR A 280 8.52 -6.08 -25.26
CA THR A 280 8.85 -7.28 -24.48
C THR A 280 7.71 -7.65 -23.54
N ALA A 281 7.67 -8.93 -23.18
CA ALA A 281 6.73 -9.45 -22.19
C ALA A 281 7.41 -9.62 -20.84
N VAL A 282 6.76 -9.12 -19.78
CA VAL A 282 7.17 -9.30 -18.39
C VAL A 282 6.01 -9.87 -17.57
N TYR A 283 6.32 -10.47 -16.44
CA TYR A 283 5.31 -10.86 -15.47
C TYR A 283 5.34 -9.94 -14.25
N GLU A 284 4.20 -9.39 -13.89
CA GLU A 284 3.95 -8.72 -12.61
C GLU A 284 2.91 -9.55 -11.86
N GLY A 285 3.38 -10.37 -10.93
CA GLY A 285 2.55 -11.39 -10.28
C GLY A 285 2.09 -12.46 -11.24
N SER A 286 0.78 -12.66 -11.34
CA SER A 286 0.15 -13.56 -12.29
C SER A 286 -0.14 -12.91 -13.66
N ARG A 287 0.08 -11.58 -13.79
CA ARG A 287 -0.32 -10.80 -14.96
C ARG A 287 0.83 -10.69 -15.97
N PRO A 288 0.69 -11.22 -17.18
CA PRO A 288 1.61 -10.92 -18.26
C PRO A 288 1.37 -9.48 -18.75
N LEU A 289 2.43 -8.70 -18.89
CA LEU A 289 2.40 -7.32 -19.38
C LEU A 289 3.31 -7.19 -20.58
N LEU A 290 2.84 -6.52 -21.61
CA LEU A 290 3.67 -6.06 -22.73
C LEU A 290 4.13 -4.63 -22.44
N LEU A 291 5.43 -4.40 -22.56
CA LEU A 291 6.08 -3.12 -22.33
C LEU A 291 6.97 -2.76 -23.52
N GLU A 292 7.07 -1.49 -23.83
CA GLU A 292 8.05 -0.97 -24.76
C GLU A 292 9.31 -0.56 -24.01
N VAL A 293 10.44 -1.04 -24.47
CA VAL A 293 11.78 -0.61 -24.08
C VAL A 293 12.32 0.29 -25.18
N GLN A 294 12.65 1.52 -24.84
CA GLN A 294 13.22 2.50 -25.74
C GLN A 294 14.69 2.72 -25.40
N ALA A 295 15.55 2.76 -26.41
CA ALA A 295 16.95 3.11 -26.27
C ALA A 295 17.37 4.14 -27.31
N LEU A 296 18.26 5.03 -26.89
CA LEU A 296 18.93 5.99 -27.76
C LEU A 296 20.45 5.87 -27.58
N SER A 297 21.17 5.77 -28.68
CA SER A 297 22.62 5.83 -28.74
C SER A 297 23.05 7.01 -29.59
N SER A 298 24.01 7.78 -29.10
CA SER A 298 24.59 8.91 -29.85
C SER A 298 26.06 9.06 -29.50
N ALA A 299 26.87 9.51 -30.47
CA ALA A 299 28.29 9.74 -30.24
C ALA A 299 28.50 10.72 -29.08
N ALA A 300 29.31 10.34 -28.08
CA ALA A 300 29.61 11.18 -26.93
C ALA A 300 30.43 12.40 -27.39
N ASN A 301 29.97 13.59 -27.02
CA ASN A 301 30.76 14.79 -27.12
C ASN A 301 31.90 14.77 -26.10
N VAL A 302 32.97 15.49 -26.31
CA VAL A 302 34.21 15.55 -25.49
C VAL A 302 33.97 15.28 -24.00
N GLY A 303 34.41 14.12 -23.53
CA GLY A 303 34.28 13.72 -22.12
C GLY A 303 33.94 12.22 -21.93
N PHE A 304 33.44 11.87 -20.77
CA PHE A 304 33.01 10.52 -20.48
C PHE A 304 31.60 10.27 -21.07
N ALA A 305 31.42 9.12 -21.72
CA ALA A 305 30.15 8.68 -22.24
C ALA A 305 29.08 8.59 -21.12
N ARG A 306 27.92 9.18 -21.36
CA ARG A 306 26.80 9.21 -20.41
C ARG A 306 25.99 7.91 -20.47
N ARG A 307 25.58 7.42 -19.32
CA ARG A 307 24.67 6.31 -19.20
C ARG A 307 23.47 6.74 -18.36
N SER A 308 22.28 6.59 -18.88
CA SER A 308 21.04 6.92 -18.16
C SER A 308 20.01 5.81 -18.36
N ALA A 309 19.32 5.44 -17.27
CA ALA A 309 18.29 4.43 -17.32
C ALA A 309 17.07 4.86 -16.48
N ILE A 310 15.89 4.73 -17.08
CA ILE A 310 14.60 4.86 -16.41
C ILE A 310 13.91 3.49 -16.51
N GLY A 311 13.51 2.94 -15.37
CA GLY A 311 12.88 1.60 -15.31
C GLY A 311 13.86 0.43 -15.34
N VAL A 312 15.16 0.64 -15.59
CA VAL A 312 16.23 -0.37 -15.58
C VAL A 312 17.24 -0.04 -14.48
N ASP A 313 17.73 -1.04 -13.77
CA ASP A 313 18.83 -0.86 -12.81
C ASP A 313 20.11 -0.45 -13.53
N PHE A 314 20.79 0.57 -12.99
CA PHE A 314 21.98 1.14 -13.63
C PHE A 314 23.14 0.15 -13.72
N ALA A 315 23.38 -0.67 -12.72
CA ALA A 315 24.44 -1.69 -12.74
C ALA A 315 24.13 -2.76 -13.80
N ARG A 316 22.85 -3.10 -13.93
CA ARG A 316 22.36 -4.05 -14.96
C ARG A 316 22.55 -3.50 -16.37
N LEU A 317 22.18 -2.25 -16.61
CA LEU A 317 22.44 -1.58 -17.89
C LEU A 317 23.92 -1.65 -18.27
N ASN A 318 24.83 -1.35 -17.34
CA ASN A 318 26.27 -1.41 -17.60
C ASN A 318 26.75 -2.85 -17.91
N MET A 319 26.18 -3.85 -17.27
CA MET A 319 26.49 -5.26 -17.63
C MET A 319 26.02 -5.59 -19.04
N ILE A 320 24.82 -5.19 -19.43
CA ILE A 320 24.30 -5.41 -20.78
C ILE A 320 25.19 -4.74 -21.83
N ILE A 321 25.61 -3.49 -21.59
CA ILE A 321 26.53 -2.76 -22.45
C ILE A 321 27.86 -3.52 -22.60
N ALA A 322 28.45 -3.99 -21.49
CA ALA A 322 29.70 -4.75 -21.52
C ALA A 322 29.57 -6.08 -22.33
N VAL A 323 28.42 -6.75 -22.22
CA VAL A 323 28.13 -7.94 -23.02
C VAL A 323 28.02 -7.59 -24.51
N LEU A 324 27.32 -6.51 -24.86
CA LEU A 324 27.17 -6.08 -26.25
C LEU A 324 28.53 -5.69 -26.87
N GLU A 325 29.39 -5.01 -26.13
CA GLU A 325 30.76 -4.70 -26.57
C GLU A 325 31.57 -5.98 -26.82
N LYS A 326 31.60 -6.88 -25.83
CA LYS A 326 32.49 -8.04 -25.87
C LYS A 326 31.99 -9.16 -26.78
N LYS A 327 30.67 -9.37 -26.87
CA LYS A 327 30.07 -10.52 -27.58
C LYS A 327 29.43 -10.15 -28.89
N ALA A 328 28.82 -8.97 -29.00
CA ALA A 328 28.20 -8.50 -30.24
C ALA A 328 29.11 -7.59 -31.06
N GLY A 329 30.31 -7.24 -30.56
CA GLY A 329 31.29 -6.45 -31.26
C GLY A 329 30.89 -4.99 -31.53
N LEU A 330 30.06 -4.43 -30.63
CA LEU A 330 29.69 -3.02 -30.70
C LEU A 330 30.76 -2.17 -30.03
N SER A 331 30.96 -0.93 -30.49
CA SER A 331 31.90 0.04 -29.91
C SER A 331 31.16 1.10 -29.11
N LEU A 332 30.67 0.72 -27.92
CA LEU A 332 29.79 1.56 -27.10
C LEU A 332 30.55 2.44 -26.09
N LEU A 333 31.88 2.32 -25.97
CA LEU A 333 32.67 3.09 -25.01
C LEU A 333 32.53 4.60 -25.16
N ASN A 334 32.41 5.05 -26.41
CA ASN A 334 32.30 6.47 -26.77
C ASN A 334 30.88 6.88 -27.20
N GLU A 335 29.89 6.08 -26.80
CA GLU A 335 28.48 6.37 -27.07
C GLU A 335 27.76 6.76 -25.81
N ASP A 336 27.01 7.85 -25.84
CA ASP A 336 25.99 8.16 -24.85
C ASP A 336 24.82 7.20 -25.04
N ILE A 337 24.40 6.52 -23.96
CA ILE A 337 23.30 5.53 -24.00
C ILE A 337 22.22 5.91 -23.00
N TYR A 338 21.02 6.03 -23.51
CA TYR A 338 19.81 6.31 -22.74
C TYR A 338 18.83 5.17 -22.94
N VAL A 339 18.28 4.64 -21.83
CA VAL A 339 17.27 3.58 -21.86
C VAL A 339 16.07 4.00 -21.02
N ASN A 340 14.88 3.76 -21.55
CA ASN A 340 13.62 4.05 -20.88
C ASN A 340 12.65 2.89 -21.04
N ILE A 341 11.94 2.52 -19.96
CA ILE A 341 10.78 1.64 -20.02
C ILE A 341 9.54 2.50 -20.00
N VAL A 342 8.71 2.38 -21.03
CA VAL A 342 7.46 3.12 -21.14
C VAL A 342 6.49 2.70 -20.01
N GLY A 343 5.73 3.69 -19.48
CA GLY A 343 4.76 3.44 -18.40
C GLY A 343 5.33 3.53 -16.98
N GLY A 344 6.61 3.92 -16.80
CA GLY A 344 7.20 4.16 -15.46
C GLY A 344 7.34 2.91 -14.58
N LEU A 345 7.17 1.71 -15.15
CA LEU A 345 7.37 0.46 -14.44
C LEU A 345 8.86 0.15 -14.26
N LYS A 346 9.18 -0.59 -13.20
CA LYS A 346 10.51 -1.16 -12.93
C LYS A 346 10.36 -2.67 -12.79
N PRO A 347 10.31 -3.41 -13.90
CA PRO A 347 10.19 -4.87 -13.84
C PRO A 347 11.37 -5.48 -13.08
N GLU A 348 11.07 -6.40 -12.19
CA GLU A 348 12.10 -7.13 -11.46
C GLU A 348 12.57 -8.33 -12.30
N GLY A 349 13.86 -8.70 -12.17
CA GLY A 349 14.42 -9.88 -12.82
C GLY A 349 15.07 -9.62 -14.18
N THR A 350 15.22 -10.68 -14.98
CA THR A 350 16.01 -10.72 -16.22
C THR A 350 15.17 -10.61 -17.50
N TYR A 351 13.87 -10.53 -17.37
CA TYR A 351 12.92 -10.58 -18.49
C TYR A 351 13.15 -9.47 -19.54
N ILE A 352 13.62 -8.29 -19.09
CA ILE A 352 13.85 -7.14 -19.98
C ILE A 352 15.24 -7.11 -20.60
N ASP A 353 16.19 -7.94 -20.19
CA ASP A 353 17.60 -7.84 -20.61
C ASP A 353 17.78 -7.96 -22.10
N LEU A 354 17.10 -8.92 -22.72
CA LEU A 354 17.17 -9.12 -24.17
C LEU A 354 16.58 -7.91 -24.91
N ALA A 355 15.45 -7.39 -24.43
CA ALA A 355 14.82 -6.22 -25.05
C ALA A 355 15.71 -4.96 -24.94
N VAL A 356 16.33 -4.74 -23.77
CA VAL A 356 17.30 -3.64 -23.57
C VAL A 356 18.50 -3.81 -24.51
N ALA A 357 19.04 -5.02 -24.61
CA ALA A 357 20.17 -5.30 -25.50
C ALA A 357 19.81 -5.07 -26.98
N LEU A 358 18.62 -5.54 -27.40
CA LEU A 358 18.14 -5.35 -28.77
C LEU A 358 17.80 -3.89 -29.07
N ALA A 359 17.22 -3.15 -28.13
CA ALA A 359 16.93 -1.72 -28.29
C ALA A 359 18.24 -0.92 -28.48
N ILE A 360 19.28 -1.18 -27.67
CA ILE A 360 20.59 -0.54 -27.81
C ILE A 360 21.23 -0.95 -29.16
N TYR A 361 21.16 -2.24 -29.53
CA TYR A 361 21.68 -2.70 -30.82
C TYR A 361 20.97 -2.03 -32.00
N SER A 362 19.64 -1.95 -31.94
CA SER A 362 18.77 -1.33 -32.95
C SER A 362 19.16 0.11 -33.21
N THR A 363 19.19 0.95 -32.18
CA THR A 363 19.55 2.37 -32.32
C THR A 363 21.03 2.57 -32.77
N TYR A 364 21.96 1.75 -32.23
CA TYR A 364 23.39 1.83 -32.63
C TYR A 364 23.61 1.48 -34.10
N ARG A 365 22.83 0.54 -34.66
CA ARG A 365 22.91 0.12 -36.06
C ARG A 365 22.01 0.91 -36.99
N GLY A 366 21.12 1.76 -36.52
CA GLY A 366 20.10 2.43 -37.31
C GLY A 366 19.13 1.43 -37.98
N MET A 367 18.77 0.38 -37.28
CA MET A 367 17.94 -0.72 -37.80
C MET A 367 16.73 -0.92 -36.90
N ALA A 368 15.54 -0.65 -37.39
CA ALA A 368 14.33 -0.98 -36.67
C ALA A 368 14.14 -2.49 -36.50
N ALA A 369 13.54 -2.91 -35.38
CA ALA A 369 13.10 -4.28 -35.23
C ALA A 369 11.94 -4.59 -36.21
N PRO A 370 11.82 -5.83 -36.71
CA PRO A 370 10.67 -6.22 -37.52
C PRO A 370 9.36 -5.98 -36.74
N ALA A 371 8.33 -5.48 -37.43
CA ALA A 371 7.00 -5.31 -36.83
C ALA A 371 6.51 -6.60 -36.17
N ARG A 372 5.88 -6.48 -35.00
CA ARG A 372 5.37 -7.61 -34.21
C ARG A 372 6.44 -8.55 -33.62
N THR A 373 7.65 -8.07 -33.43
CA THR A 373 8.68 -8.78 -32.66
C THR A 373 8.46 -8.52 -31.16
N ILE A 374 8.33 -9.58 -30.38
CA ILE A 374 8.17 -9.54 -28.92
C ILE A 374 9.30 -10.36 -28.28
#